data_a704805fa642f48685752c17ea5febb4
#
_entry.id   a704805fa642f48685752c17ea5febb4
#
_cell.length_a   1.000
_cell.length_b   1.000
_cell.length_c   1.000
_cell.angle_alpha   90.00
_cell.angle_beta   90.00
_cell.angle_gamma   90.00
#
_symmetry.space_group_name_H-M   'P 1'
#
loop_
_entity.id
_entity.type
_entity.pdbx_description
1 polymer ?
#
loop_
_entity_poly.entity_id
_entity_poly.type
_entity_poly.pdbx_seq_one_letter_code
_entity_poly.pdbx_strand_id
1 'polypeptide(L)'
;MRVFIFKPDGIGDFVLTTGALRTLAVELGEENLVICVRSILVPLAKSQFPNARILELPTAAKRKVLNLFARNIIFCLPLALTLRATHFDAAICFRSMRNYLETFLFYVASTKHFFACENLLLRNKRRVRAAVEDGARRIFRTTLVPYPAGADYLPSEIEAHRLLVSRVLERPVAAEEILPTLRTTGEVPTGHWICAPITNLGSKIYPLPLWVQILVELQPQSVGKKIFLTGASDDRERLEGFLSLLQAAGVQNAEIVLPPDLEAYVNLMAGADLVLTIDTAAAHFATALDRPTLVLFSALHRGMFGPWSRSDKQVWLLPELGAGESKPSWPRGVPPPRAAAAARKLLKTQPQHGASKPRKLTKRKPSKK
;
A
#
# COMPACT_ATOMS: atom_id res chain seq x y z
N MET A 1 9.81 20.14 15.06
CA MET A 1 10.48 20.04 13.73
C MET A 1 9.40 19.90 12.68
N ARG A 2 9.31 20.84 11.74
CA ARG A 2 8.33 20.80 10.65
C ARG A 2 8.91 20.08 9.44
N VAL A 3 8.19 19.06 8.95
CA VAL A 3 8.72 18.14 7.93
C VAL A 3 7.85 18.13 6.69
N PHE A 4 8.48 18.32 5.52
CA PHE A 4 7.87 18.09 4.23
C PHE A 4 8.10 16.63 3.79
N ILE A 5 7.01 15.92 3.50
CA ILE A 5 7.03 14.53 3.09
C ILE A 5 6.50 14.42 1.67
N PHE A 6 7.27 13.78 0.80
CA PHE A 6 6.92 13.59 -0.59
C PHE A 6 6.72 12.12 -0.91
N LYS A 7 5.47 11.72 -1.24
CA LYS A 7 5.08 10.34 -1.59
C LYS A 7 4.14 10.34 -2.82
N PRO A 8 4.68 10.52 -4.03
CA PRO A 8 3.91 10.65 -5.27
C PRO A 8 3.55 9.30 -5.92
N ASP A 9 3.75 8.19 -5.22
CA ASP A 9 3.61 6.84 -5.75
C ASP A 9 2.16 6.37 -5.85
N GLY A 10 1.97 5.07 -6.07
CA GLY A 10 0.67 4.42 -6.16
C GLY A 10 -0.02 4.24 -4.81
N ILE A 11 -1.24 3.71 -4.87
CA ILE A 11 -2.08 3.49 -3.68
C ILE A 11 -1.39 2.49 -2.73
N GLY A 12 -0.91 1.35 -3.25
CA GLY A 12 -0.23 0.33 -2.45
C GLY A 12 1.03 0.86 -1.78
N ASP A 13 1.83 1.67 -2.50
CA ASP A 13 3.05 2.29 -1.98
C ASP A 13 2.76 3.28 -0.86
N PHE A 14 1.64 4.01 -0.94
CA PHE A 14 1.20 4.90 0.14
C PHE A 14 0.85 4.08 1.39
N VAL A 15 0.11 2.98 1.24
CA VAL A 15 -0.23 2.09 2.37
C VAL A 15 1.04 1.58 3.05
N LEU A 16 2.05 1.13 2.27
CA LEU A 16 3.33 0.69 2.82
C LEU A 16 4.08 1.78 3.59
N THR A 17 3.79 3.05 3.32
CA THR A 17 4.42 4.19 4.01
C THR A 17 3.69 4.59 5.29
N THR A 18 2.46 4.14 5.53
CA THR A 18 1.63 4.61 6.65
C THR A 18 2.26 4.34 8.03
N GLY A 19 2.97 3.23 8.21
CA GLY A 19 3.71 2.96 9.45
C GLY A 19 4.78 4.02 9.70
N ALA A 20 5.59 4.33 8.69
CA ALA A 20 6.62 5.37 8.76
C ALA A 20 6.03 6.74 9.10
N LEU A 21 4.92 7.10 8.45
CA LEU A 21 4.24 8.37 8.70
C LEU A 21 3.68 8.44 10.12
N ARG A 22 3.16 7.34 10.66
CA ARG A 22 2.66 7.28 12.05
C ARG A 22 3.78 7.43 13.07
N THR A 23 4.92 6.76 12.85
CA THR A 23 6.09 6.91 13.71
C THR A 23 6.56 8.37 13.72
N LEU A 24 6.64 9.01 12.55
CA LEU A 24 6.98 10.44 12.48
C LEU A 24 5.91 11.31 13.15
N ALA A 25 4.62 11.01 12.99
CA ALA A 25 3.54 11.76 13.61
C ALA A 25 3.56 11.68 15.15
N VAL A 26 3.90 10.51 15.71
CA VAL A 26 4.04 10.32 17.16
C VAL A 26 5.22 11.11 17.72
N GLU A 27 6.36 11.08 17.04
CA GLU A 27 7.60 11.68 17.53
C GLU A 27 7.67 13.20 17.30
N LEU A 28 7.11 13.68 16.21
CA LEU A 28 7.25 15.08 15.79
C LEU A 28 5.98 15.93 16.00
N GLY A 29 4.85 15.28 16.25
CA GLY A 29 3.52 15.88 16.20
C GLY A 29 2.95 15.80 14.78
N GLU A 30 1.73 15.31 14.63
CA GLU A 30 1.09 15.13 13.32
C GLU A 30 0.88 16.46 12.59
N GLU A 31 0.60 17.53 13.32
CA GLU A 31 0.44 18.91 12.83
C GLU A 31 1.70 19.49 12.21
N ASN A 32 2.85 18.93 12.52
CA ASN A 32 4.14 19.31 11.94
C ASN A 32 4.45 18.60 10.62
N LEU A 33 3.61 17.67 10.22
CA LEU A 33 3.77 16.94 8.95
C LEU A 33 3.03 17.64 7.82
N VAL A 34 3.72 17.87 6.71
CA VAL A 34 3.15 18.34 5.45
C VAL A 34 3.36 17.25 4.41
N ILE A 35 2.30 16.52 4.08
CA ILE A 35 2.39 15.31 3.24
C ILE A 35 1.87 15.61 1.85
N CYS A 36 2.74 15.50 0.84
CA CYS A 36 2.40 15.70 -0.56
C CYS A 36 2.19 14.36 -1.25
N VAL A 37 0.97 14.15 -1.76
CA VAL A 37 0.53 12.92 -2.42
C VAL A 37 -0.19 13.22 -3.72
N ARG A 38 -0.41 12.19 -4.55
CA ARG A 38 -1.24 12.30 -5.76
C ARG A 38 -2.71 12.55 -5.40
N SER A 39 -3.46 13.21 -6.30
CA SER A 39 -4.88 13.57 -6.14
C SER A 39 -5.73 12.42 -5.61
N ILE A 40 -5.59 11.23 -6.19
CA ILE A 40 -6.36 10.04 -5.78
C ILE A 40 -6.11 9.63 -4.32
N LEU A 41 -4.97 9.98 -3.74
CA LEU A 41 -4.60 9.63 -2.37
C LEU A 41 -4.99 10.70 -1.33
N VAL A 42 -5.41 11.89 -1.77
CA VAL A 42 -5.71 13.00 -0.85
C VAL A 42 -6.81 12.64 0.16
N PRO A 43 -7.94 12.04 -0.23
CA PRO A 43 -8.97 11.63 0.74
C PRO A 43 -8.41 10.63 1.76
N LEU A 44 -7.73 9.58 1.31
CA LEU A 44 -7.12 8.58 2.17
C LEU A 44 -6.07 9.20 3.11
N ALA A 45 -5.19 10.07 2.61
CA ALA A 45 -4.18 10.71 3.44
C ALA A 45 -4.81 11.59 4.53
N LYS A 46 -5.87 12.34 4.21
CA LYS A 46 -6.62 13.14 5.17
C LYS A 46 -7.30 12.29 6.24
N SER A 47 -7.91 11.17 5.87
CA SER A 47 -8.56 10.26 6.83
C SER A 47 -7.55 9.58 7.75
N GLN A 48 -6.36 9.28 7.24
CA GLN A 48 -5.32 8.62 8.01
C GLN A 48 -4.51 9.57 8.90
N PHE A 49 -4.35 10.84 8.48
CA PHE A 49 -3.57 11.89 9.16
C PHE A 49 -4.37 13.20 9.20
N PRO A 50 -5.45 13.26 10.02
CA PRO A 50 -6.39 14.39 10.00
C PRO A 50 -5.78 15.71 10.48
N ASN A 51 -4.73 15.69 11.29
CA ASN A 51 -4.05 16.89 11.78
C ASN A 51 -2.86 17.30 10.90
N ALA A 52 -2.44 16.43 9.97
CA ALA A 52 -1.37 16.76 9.02
C ALA A 52 -1.89 17.66 7.90
N ARG A 53 -1.03 18.53 7.39
CA ARG A 53 -1.35 19.29 6.18
C ARG A 53 -1.13 18.43 4.95
N ILE A 54 -2.21 18.08 4.24
CA ILE A 54 -2.13 17.29 3.01
C ILE A 54 -2.08 18.23 1.81
N LEU A 55 -1.05 18.08 0.98
CA LEU A 55 -0.87 18.77 -0.28
C LEU A 55 -1.10 17.82 -1.44
N GLU A 56 -1.82 18.30 -2.43
CA GLU A 56 -2.04 17.57 -3.67
C GLU A 56 -0.88 17.82 -4.65
N LEU A 57 -0.32 16.74 -5.17
CA LEU A 57 0.58 16.80 -6.31
C LEU A 57 -0.26 16.84 -7.59
N PRO A 58 -0.26 17.95 -8.35
CA PRO A 58 -1.00 18.04 -9.59
C PRO A 58 -0.52 16.97 -10.58
N THR A 59 -1.42 16.13 -11.04
CA THR A 59 -1.14 15.15 -12.10
C THR A 59 -1.46 15.76 -13.45
N ALA A 60 -0.45 15.93 -14.30
CA ALA A 60 -0.70 16.29 -15.70
C ALA A 60 -1.52 15.18 -16.36
N ALA A 61 -2.70 15.52 -16.88
CA ALA A 61 -3.52 14.60 -17.64
C ALA A 61 -2.67 13.91 -18.73
N LYS A 62 -2.87 12.61 -18.94
CA LYS A 62 -2.17 11.77 -19.92
C LYS A 62 -2.41 12.27 -21.35
N ARG A 63 -1.81 13.39 -21.75
CA ARG A 63 -1.77 13.80 -23.15
C ARG A 63 -0.36 13.57 -23.70
N LYS A 64 -0.28 12.74 -24.73
CA LYS A 64 0.92 12.47 -25.54
C LYS A 64 1.35 13.75 -26.25
N VAL A 65 2.13 14.61 -25.65
CA VAL A 65 2.77 15.73 -26.37
C VAL A 65 4.13 16.05 -25.74
N LEU A 66 5.10 16.33 -26.61
CA LEU A 66 6.46 16.80 -26.38
C LEU A 66 6.55 17.84 -25.26
N ASN A 67 7.56 17.74 -24.42
CA ASN A 67 7.88 18.58 -23.26
C ASN A 67 7.17 18.26 -21.93
N LEU A 68 7.16 16.97 -21.57
CA LEU A 68 6.69 16.51 -20.27
C LEU A 68 7.39 17.23 -19.08
N PHE A 69 8.62 17.68 -19.27
CA PHE A 69 9.45 18.33 -18.25
C PHE A 69 8.98 19.76 -17.93
N ALA A 70 8.92 20.65 -18.92
CA ALA A 70 8.51 22.05 -18.72
C ALA A 70 7.06 22.15 -18.21
N ARG A 71 6.19 21.31 -18.75
CA ARG A 71 4.78 21.29 -18.38
C ARG A 71 4.56 20.83 -16.95
N ASN A 72 5.25 19.78 -16.49
CA ASN A 72 5.15 19.32 -15.10
C ASN A 72 5.65 20.39 -14.12
N ILE A 73 6.70 21.15 -14.48
CA ILE A 73 7.18 22.26 -13.65
C ILE A 73 6.13 23.36 -13.55
N ILE A 74 5.49 23.78 -14.66
CA ILE A 74 4.46 24.82 -14.67
C ILE A 74 3.25 24.40 -13.81
N PHE A 75 2.79 23.16 -13.95
CA PHE A 75 1.68 22.64 -13.14
C PHE A 75 2.02 22.55 -11.64
N CYS A 76 3.29 22.33 -11.30
CA CYS A 76 3.74 22.30 -9.91
C CYS A 76 4.07 23.68 -9.34
N LEU A 77 3.98 24.77 -10.13
CA LEU A 77 4.32 26.11 -9.67
C LEU A 77 3.51 26.57 -8.44
N PRO A 78 2.17 26.38 -8.37
CA PRO A 78 1.40 26.74 -7.16
C PRO A 78 1.88 25.95 -5.93
N LEU A 79 2.17 24.66 -6.10
CA LEU A 79 2.75 23.84 -5.04
C LEU A 79 4.12 24.34 -4.63
N ALA A 80 4.98 24.67 -5.59
CA ALA A 80 6.30 25.22 -5.36
C ALA A 80 6.25 26.54 -4.56
N LEU A 81 5.34 27.44 -4.91
CA LEU A 81 5.13 28.70 -4.18
C LEU A 81 4.65 28.43 -2.74
N THR A 82 3.72 27.50 -2.55
CA THR A 82 3.26 27.06 -1.23
C THR A 82 4.40 26.50 -0.38
N LEU A 83 5.25 25.66 -0.97
CA LEU A 83 6.39 25.09 -0.27
C LEU A 83 7.43 26.16 0.10
N ARG A 84 7.70 27.10 -0.81
CA ARG A 84 8.62 28.21 -0.56
C ARG A 84 8.16 29.15 0.55
N ALA A 85 6.85 29.40 0.65
CA ALA A 85 6.26 30.21 1.71
C ALA A 85 6.24 29.48 3.08
N THR A 86 6.51 28.19 3.08
CA THR A 86 6.48 27.37 4.30
C THR A 86 7.93 27.02 4.68
N HIS A 87 8.35 27.38 5.88
CA HIS A 87 9.66 26.98 6.38
C HIS A 87 9.61 25.54 6.89
N PHE A 88 10.49 24.68 6.35
CA PHE A 88 10.67 23.30 6.79
C PHE A 88 12.06 23.10 7.38
N ASP A 89 12.13 22.33 8.46
CA ASP A 89 13.39 21.90 9.05
C ASP A 89 14.01 20.74 8.25
N ALA A 90 13.16 19.87 7.73
CA ALA A 90 13.56 18.72 6.93
C ALA A 90 12.56 18.41 5.80
N ALA A 91 13.05 17.75 4.76
CA ALA A 91 12.23 17.12 3.74
C ALA A 91 12.60 15.64 3.61
N ILE A 92 11.59 14.77 3.44
CA ILE A 92 11.75 13.33 3.34
C ILE A 92 11.11 12.83 2.05
N CYS A 93 11.88 12.09 1.25
CA CYS A 93 11.37 11.37 0.09
C CYS A 93 11.31 9.88 0.36
N PHE A 94 10.11 9.34 0.52
CA PHE A 94 9.86 7.91 0.69
C PHE A 94 9.83 7.13 -0.62
N ARG A 95 10.51 7.61 -1.64
CA ARG A 95 10.55 6.98 -2.95
C ARG A 95 11.92 6.41 -3.27
N SER A 96 11.95 5.13 -3.61
CA SER A 96 13.18 4.40 -3.97
C SER A 96 13.70 4.77 -5.36
N MET A 97 12.82 5.22 -6.27
CA MET A 97 13.15 5.65 -7.64
C MET A 97 12.75 7.10 -7.86
N ARG A 98 13.67 8.04 -7.60
CA ARG A 98 13.43 9.48 -7.72
C ARG A 98 13.62 10.00 -9.15
N ASN A 99 12.87 11.04 -9.48
CA ASN A 99 12.98 11.77 -10.73
C ASN A 99 13.30 13.27 -10.50
N TYR A 100 13.42 14.05 -11.59
CA TYR A 100 13.76 15.47 -11.51
C TYR A 100 12.70 16.32 -10.78
N LEU A 101 11.44 15.96 -10.84
CA LEU A 101 10.38 16.72 -10.18
C LEU A 101 10.55 16.71 -8.66
N GLU A 102 10.91 15.56 -8.09
CA GLU A 102 11.17 15.42 -6.65
C GLU A 102 12.35 16.31 -6.23
N THR A 103 13.43 16.25 -6.99
CA THR A 103 14.61 17.12 -6.75
C THR A 103 14.25 18.60 -6.81
N PHE A 104 13.44 19.01 -7.79
CA PHE A 104 12.95 20.38 -7.91
C PHE A 104 12.07 20.80 -6.73
N LEU A 105 11.12 19.97 -6.33
CA LEU A 105 10.23 20.27 -5.18
C LEU A 105 11.00 20.36 -3.87
N PHE A 106 12.02 19.51 -3.67
CA PHE A 106 12.93 19.63 -2.52
C PHE A 106 13.70 20.93 -2.54
N TYR A 107 14.21 21.33 -3.70
CA TYR A 107 14.90 22.62 -3.84
C TYR A 107 14.01 23.80 -3.45
N VAL A 108 12.76 23.79 -3.94
CA VAL A 108 11.81 24.86 -3.67
C VAL A 108 11.35 24.87 -2.21
N ALA A 109 11.31 23.71 -1.55
CA ALA A 109 10.94 23.61 -0.14
C ALA A 109 11.91 24.33 0.81
N SER A 110 13.07 24.81 0.31
CA SER A 110 14.06 25.58 1.09
C SER A 110 14.40 24.96 2.45
N THR A 111 14.61 23.65 2.48
CA THR A 111 14.88 22.94 3.73
C THR A 111 16.38 22.91 4.04
N LYS A 112 16.70 22.80 5.34
CA LYS A 112 18.08 22.63 5.78
C LYS A 112 18.61 21.21 5.52
N HIS A 113 17.73 20.21 5.61
CA HIS A 113 18.10 18.81 5.51
C HIS A 113 17.14 18.03 4.60
N PHE A 114 17.71 17.23 3.71
CA PHE A 114 16.99 16.32 2.82
C PHE A 114 17.32 14.88 3.18
N PHE A 115 16.31 14.07 3.40
CA PHE A 115 16.46 12.66 3.67
C PHE A 115 15.83 11.83 2.57
N ALA A 116 16.56 10.88 2.07
CA ALA A 116 16.08 9.92 1.07
C ALA A 116 16.90 8.63 1.13
N CYS A 117 16.32 7.52 0.68
CA CYS A 117 17.11 6.32 0.41
C CYS A 117 17.98 6.52 -0.85
N GLU A 118 19.01 5.71 -1.02
CA GLU A 118 19.76 5.64 -2.27
C GLU A 118 18.82 5.40 -3.46
N ASN A 119 19.13 6.01 -4.60
CA ASN A 119 18.27 5.89 -5.76
C ASN A 119 18.59 4.60 -6.54
N LEU A 120 17.62 3.68 -6.59
CA LEU A 120 17.75 2.41 -7.28
C LEU A 120 17.99 2.54 -8.80
N LEU A 121 17.55 3.64 -9.40
CA LEU A 121 17.82 3.90 -10.82
C LEU A 121 19.31 4.12 -11.10
N LEU A 122 20.11 4.50 -10.10
CA LEU A 122 21.56 4.71 -10.24
C LEU A 122 22.34 3.39 -10.28
N ARG A 123 21.86 2.34 -9.60
CA ARG A 123 22.46 1.00 -9.69
C ARG A 123 22.47 0.47 -11.14
N ASN A 124 21.51 0.90 -11.98
CA ASN A 124 21.34 0.43 -13.36
C ASN A 124 21.98 1.37 -14.43
N LYS A 125 23.15 1.97 -14.16
CA LYS A 125 24.09 2.57 -15.15
C LYS A 125 23.54 3.64 -16.11
N ARG A 126 22.62 4.51 -15.73
CA ARG A 126 22.29 5.69 -16.53
C ARG A 126 23.09 6.91 -16.04
N ARG A 127 24.34 7.03 -16.52
CA ARG A 127 25.36 8.03 -16.09
C ARG A 127 24.88 9.48 -16.03
N VAL A 128 24.01 9.91 -16.93
CA VAL A 128 23.53 11.31 -16.96
C VAL A 128 22.61 11.65 -15.78
N ARG A 129 21.75 10.71 -15.37
CA ARG A 129 20.87 10.91 -14.19
C ARG A 129 21.66 10.91 -12.88
N ALA A 130 22.74 10.13 -12.81
CA ALA A 130 23.65 10.11 -11.67
C ALA A 130 24.34 11.47 -11.48
N ALA A 131 24.83 12.07 -12.55
CA ALA A 131 25.52 13.36 -12.49
C ALA A 131 24.61 14.51 -12.00
N VAL A 132 23.33 14.51 -12.37
CA VAL A 132 22.36 15.52 -11.89
C VAL A 132 22.03 15.30 -10.41
N GLU A 133 21.89 14.05 -9.93
CA GLU A 133 21.71 13.78 -8.52
C GLU A 133 22.96 14.12 -7.70
N ASP A 134 24.15 13.82 -8.18
CA ASP A 134 25.40 14.18 -7.51
C ASP A 134 25.61 15.68 -7.46
N GLY A 135 25.21 16.42 -8.51
CA GLY A 135 25.15 17.86 -8.49
C GLY A 135 24.17 18.41 -7.45
N ALA A 136 22.96 17.85 -7.40
CA ALA A 136 21.97 18.21 -6.40
C ALA A 136 22.43 17.88 -4.97
N ARG A 137 23.12 16.75 -4.74
CA ARG A 137 23.71 16.37 -3.44
C ARG A 137 24.71 17.40 -2.93
N ARG A 138 25.54 17.97 -3.83
CA ARG A 138 26.57 18.97 -3.46
C ARG A 138 25.96 20.33 -3.12
N ILE A 139 24.86 20.69 -3.78
CA ILE A 139 24.16 21.96 -3.56
C ILE A 139 23.25 21.90 -2.33
N PHE A 140 22.61 20.73 -2.09
CA PHE A 140 21.70 20.51 -0.96
C PHE A 140 22.35 19.55 0.03
N ARG A 141 22.23 19.85 1.32
CA ARG A 141 22.66 18.95 2.41
C ARG A 141 21.78 17.69 2.42
N THR A 142 21.99 16.81 1.44
CA THR A 142 21.20 15.59 1.30
C THR A 142 21.84 14.46 2.09
N THR A 143 21.14 13.94 3.07
CA THR A 143 21.47 12.68 3.75
C THR A 143 20.83 11.54 2.99
N LEU A 144 21.65 10.72 2.34
CA LEU A 144 21.19 9.46 1.77
C LEU A 144 21.37 8.34 2.77
N VAL A 145 20.31 7.57 2.93
CA VAL A 145 20.36 6.33 3.69
C VAL A 145 20.77 5.22 2.72
N PRO A 146 21.94 4.60 2.90
CA PRO A 146 22.37 3.50 2.07
C PRO A 146 21.47 2.28 2.31
N TYR A 147 21.24 1.51 1.27
CA TYR A 147 20.68 0.18 1.44
C TYR A 147 21.72 -0.74 2.08
N PRO A 148 21.29 -1.74 2.89
CA PRO A 148 22.20 -2.68 3.50
C PRO A 148 23.17 -3.28 2.46
N ALA A 149 24.48 -3.26 2.77
CA ALA A 149 25.50 -3.81 1.92
C ALA A 149 25.31 -5.35 1.80
N GLY A 150 25.51 -5.89 0.61
CA GLY A 150 25.45 -7.33 0.35
C GLY A 150 24.07 -7.90 0.06
N ALA A 151 23.04 -7.07 -0.01
CA ALA A 151 21.75 -7.53 -0.50
C ALA A 151 21.79 -7.64 -2.02
N ASP A 152 21.83 -8.86 -2.55
CA ASP A 152 21.66 -9.15 -3.99
C ASP A 152 20.23 -8.80 -4.47
N TYR A 153 19.36 -8.45 -3.56
CA TYR A 153 17.97 -8.04 -3.77
C TYR A 153 17.70 -6.68 -3.16
N LEU A 154 16.72 -5.99 -3.71
CA LEU A 154 16.25 -4.70 -3.18
C LEU A 154 15.65 -4.92 -1.78
N PRO A 155 15.98 -4.07 -0.78
CA PRO A 155 15.33 -4.14 0.51
C PRO A 155 13.84 -3.89 0.35
N SER A 156 13.03 -4.43 1.26
CA SER A 156 11.61 -4.13 1.26
C SER A 156 11.40 -2.62 1.42
N GLU A 157 10.35 -2.09 0.79
CA GLU A 157 9.96 -0.68 0.98
C GLU A 157 9.80 -0.36 2.48
N ILE A 158 9.22 -1.28 3.27
CA ILE A 158 9.03 -1.10 4.72
C ILE A 158 10.39 -0.96 5.43
N GLU A 159 11.38 -1.79 5.10
CA GLU A 159 12.71 -1.70 5.70
C GLU A 159 13.45 -0.43 5.27
N ALA A 160 13.32 -0.04 4.01
CA ALA A 160 13.86 1.22 3.52
C ALA A 160 13.26 2.42 4.27
N HIS A 161 11.95 2.39 4.53
CA HIS A 161 11.25 3.39 5.34
C HIS A 161 11.75 3.40 6.79
N ARG A 162 11.98 2.21 7.39
CA ARG A 162 12.52 2.08 8.75
C ARG A 162 13.88 2.76 8.89
N LEU A 163 14.79 2.45 7.98
CA LEU A 163 16.13 3.05 7.96
C LEU A 163 16.07 4.56 7.81
N LEU A 164 15.18 5.04 6.93
CA LEU A 164 15.01 6.47 6.67
C LEU A 164 14.47 7.21 7.89
N VAL A 165 13.42 6.67 8.53
CA VAL A 165 12.84 7.25 9.75
C VAL A 165 13.84 7.21 10.91
N SER A 166 14.58 6.12 11.07
CA SER A 166 15.65 6.04 12.09
C SER A 166 16.68 7.15 11.91
N ARG A 167 17.02 7.48 10.65
CA ARG A 167 17.98 8.55 10.38
C ARG A 167 17.41 9.95 10.64
N VAL A 168 16.13 10.16 10.35
CA VAL A 168 15.43 11.44 10.61
C VAL A 168 15.29 11.69 12.10
N LEU A 169 14.96 10.64 12.86
CA LEU A 169 14.73 10.74 14.31
C LEU A 169 16.02 10.59 15.14
N GLU A 170 17.15 10.33 14.50
CA GLU A 170 18.45 10.10 15.14
C GLU A 170 18.41 9.01 16.23
N ARG A 171 17.49 8.04 16.07
CA ARG A 171 17.37 6.87 16.95
C ARG A 171 17.03 5.61 16.15
N PRO A 172 17.36 4.42 16.66
CA PRO A 172 16.84 3.17 16.10
C PRO A 172 15.31 3.15 16.17
N VAL A 173 14.68 2.70 15.06
CA VAL A 173 13.25 2.45 14.98
C VAL A 173 13.06 0.94 14.88
N ALA A 174 12.22 0.36 15.72
CA ALA A 174 11.93 -1.06 15.70
C ALA A 174 11.09 -1.44 14.47
N ALA A 175 11.15 -2.70 14.04
CA ALA A 175 10.39 -3.18 12.88
C ALA A 175 8.88 -3.03 13.10
N GLU A 176 8.42 -3.26 14.31
CA GLU A 176 7.02 -3.18 14.72
C GLU A 176 6.47 -1.75 14.64
N GLU A 177 7.29 -0.73 14.95
CA GLU A 177 6.92 0.69 14.89
C GLU A 177 6.59 1.14 13.46
N ILE A 178 7.20 0.48 12.46
CA ILE A 178 7.11 0.89 11.06
C ILE A 178 6.09 0.07 10.26
N LEU A 179 5.51 -0.97 10.85
CA LEU A 179 4.53 -1.81 10.15
C LEU A 179 3.35 -0.97 9.66
N PRO A 180 2.97 -1.08 8.39
CA PRO A 180 1.84 -0.35 7.84
C PRO A 180 0.55 -0.63 8.60
N THR A 181 -0.20 0.43 8.91
CA THR A 181 -1.50 0.36 9.57
C THR A 181 -2.46 1.34 8.94
N LEU A 182 -3.75 0.99 8.92
CA LEU A 182 -4.82 1.88 8.49
C LEU A 182 -5.87 2.00 9.59
N ARG A 183 -6.49 3.18 9.67
CA ARG A 183 -7.62 3.46 10.54
C ARG A 183 -8.90 3.49 9.72
N THR A 184 -9.96 2.96 10.27
CA THR A 184 -11.32 3.09 9.74
C THR A 184 -11.92 4.41 10.19
N THR A 185 -12.76 4.98 9.34
CA THR A 185 -13.49 6.22 9.59
C THR A 185 -14.94 5.97 9.20
N GLY A 186 -15.84 5.91 10.15
CA GLY A 186 -17.26 5.65 9.90
C GLY A 186 -17.66 4.18 10.04
N GLU A 187 -18.76 3.81 9.38
CA GLU A 187 -19.36 2.49 9.49
C GLU A 187 -18.54 1.42 8.76
N VAL A 188 -18.36 0.28 9.44
CA VAL A 188 -17.61 -0.87 8.92
C VAL A 188 -18.61 -2.01 8.68
N PRO A 189 -19.01 -2.30 7.43
CA PRO A 189 -19.87 -3.44 7.12
C PRO A 189 -19.13 -4.74 7.45
N THR A 190 -19.82 -5.73 8.01
CA THR A 190 -19.22 -6.99 8.45
C THR A 190 -19.92 -8.21 7.83
N GLY A 191 -19.31 -9.37 7.95
CA GLY A 191 -19.94 -10.63 7.54
C GLY A 191 -19.87 -10.91 6.04
N HIS A 192 -18.85 -10.39 5.36
CA HIS A 192 -18.64 -10.60 3.93
C HIS A 192 -17.20 -11.02 3.62
N TRP A 193 -17.01 -11.57 2.45
CA TRP A 193 -15.70 -11.80 1.85
C TRP A 193 -15.42 -10.78 0.77
N ILE A 194 -14.16 -10.53 0.50
CA ILE A 194 -13.72 -9.70 -0.63
C ILE A 194 -12.90 -10.56 -1.58
N CYS A 195 -13.20 -10.45 -2.86
CA CYS A 195 -12.38 -10.96 -3.95
C CYS A 195 -11.97 -9.78 -4.84
N ALA A 196 -10.65 -9.46 -4.85
CA ALA A 196 -10.07 -8.39 -5.65
C ALA A 196 -9.08 -8.98 -6.67
N PRO A 197 -9.57 -9.58 -7.77
CA PRO A 197 -8.76 -10.38 -8.69
C PRO A 197 -8.10 -9.57 -9.80
N ILE A 198 -8.45 -8.28 -9.96
CA ILE A 198 -8.12 -7.50 -11.14
C ILE A 198 -6.81 -6.72 -10.95
N THR A 199 -6.01 -6.69 -12.01
CA THR A 199 -4.82 -5.83 -12.14
C THR A 199 -4.66 -5.40 -13.59
N ASN A 200 -4.02 -4.24 -13.79
CA ASN A 200 -3.63 -3.74 -15.11
C ASN A 200 -2.20 -4.14 -15.49
N LEU A 201 -1.48 -4.83 -14.61
CA LEU A 201 -0.13 -5.33 -14.88
C LEU A 201 -0.21 -6.79 -15.32
N GLY A 202 -0.05 -7.02 -16.63
CA GLY A 202 -0.23 -8.34 -17.28
C GLY A 202 0.54 -9.48 -16.61
N SER A 203 1.76 -9.21 -16.13
CA SER A 203 2.61 -10.18 -15.44
C SER A 203 2.11 -10.62 -14.05
N LYS A 204 1.12 -9.92 -13.49
CA LYS A 204 0.48 -10.25 -12.20
C LYS A 204 -0.91 -10.88 -12.36
N ILE A 205 -1.45 -10.94 -13.58
CA ILE A 205 -2.78 -11.48 -13.81
C ILE A 205 -2.84 -12.96 -13.40
N TYR A 206 -3.78 -13.28 -12.53
CA TYR A 206 -4.22 -14.64 -12.29
C TYR A 206 -5.54 -14.87 -13.05
N PRO A 207 -5.64 -15.86 -13.94
CA PRO A 207 -6.78 -16.03 -14.83
C PRO A 207 -8.11 -16.16 -14.09
N LEU A 208 -9.14 -15.44 -14.53
CA LEU A 208 -10.48 -15.47 -13.93
C LEU A 208 -11.08 -16.89 -13.84
N PRO A 209 -10.95 -17.77 -14.84
CA PRO A 209 -11.41 -19.16 -14.71
C PRO A 209 -10.76 -19.93 -13.54
N LEU A 210 -9.51 -19.63 -13.19
CA LEU A 210 -8.86 -20.24 -12.01
C LEU A 210 -9.39 -19.65 -10.71
N TRP A 211 -9.75 -18.37 -10.69
CA TRP A 211 -10.46 -17.75 -9.55
C TRP A 211 -11.85 -18.39 -9.34
N VAL A 212 -12.58 -18.70 -10.42
CA VAL A 212 -13.85 -19.44 -10.34
C VAL A 212 -13.65 -20.77 -9.63
N GLN A 213 -12.64 -21.55 -10.00
CA GLN A 213 -12.33 -22.82 -9.36
C GLN A 213 -12.06 -22.66 -7.85
N ILE A 214 -11.27 -21.64 -7.46
CA ILE A 214 -11.01 -21.36 -6.04
C ILE A 214 -12.31 -21.06 -5.30
N LEU A 215 -13.17 -20.18 -5.84
CA LEU A 215 -14.39 -19.77 -5.17
C LEU A 215 -15.44 -20.90 -5.12
N VAL A 216 -15.52 -21.74 -6.13
CA VAL A 216 -16.35 -22.97 -6.11
C VAL A 216 -15.89 -23.91 -5.01
N GLU A 217 -14.57 -24.15 -4.88
CA GLU A 217 -14.04 -24.99 -3.79
C GLU A 217 -14.25 -24.39 -2.39
N LEU A 218 -14.39 -23.06 -2.28
CA LEU A 218 -14.66 -22.37 -1.03
C LEU A 218 -16.15 -22.16 -0.73
N GLN A 219 -17.03 -22.51 -1.65
CA GLN A 219 -18.48 -22.31 -1.51
C GLN A 219 -19.07 -22.86 -0.21
N PRO A 220 -18.70 -24.07 0.29
CA PRO A 220 -19.21 -24.58 1.56
C PRO A 220 -18.89 -23.68 2.77
N GLN A 221 -17.78 -22.94 2.73
CA GLN A 221 -17.36 -22.01 3.78
C GLN A 221 -17.98 -20.62 3.65
N SER A 222 -18.55 -20.29 2.49
CA SER A 222 -19.18 -18.99 2.21
C SER A 222 -20.70 -18.97 2.45
N VAL A 223 -21.28 -20.05 2.98
CA VAL A 223 -22.70 -20.11 3.29
C VAL A 223 -23.10 -18.99 4.24
N GLY A 224 -24.13 -18.23 3.89
CA GLY A 224 -24.60 -17.05 4.64
C GLY A 224 -23.69 -15.82 4.55
N LYS A 225 -22.65 -15.85 3.72
CA LYS A 225 -21.76 -14.71 3.46
C LYS A 225 -21.98 -14.17 2.06
N LYS A 226 -21.83 -12.86 1.89
CA LYS A 226 -21.69 -12.21 0.58
C LYS A 226 -20.23 -12.25 0.13
N ILE A 227 -19.99 -12.41 -1.16
CA ILE A 227 -18.65 -12.29 -1.78
C ILE A 227 -18.66 -11.03 -2.62
N PHE A 228 -17.98 -9.99 -2.15
CA PHE A 228 -17.86 -8.71 -2.85
C PHE A 228 -16.69 -8.75 -3.84
N LEU A 229 -17.01 -8.65 -5.12
CA LEU A 229 -16.04 -8.51 -6.19
C LEU A 229 -15.66 -7.04 -6.30
N THR A 230 -14.38 -6.69 -6.04
CA THR A 230 -13.94 -5.30 -5.97
C THR A 230 -12.83 -5.01 -6.97
N GLY A 231 -12.77 -3.75 -7.40
CA GLY A 231 -11.75 -3.21 -8.30
C GLY A 231 -11.85 -1.69 -8.39
N ALA A 232 -11.17 -1.09 -9.34
CA ALA A 232 -11.38 0.30 -9.71
C ALA A 232 -12.66 0.45 -10.54
N SER A 233 -13.18 1.68 -10.68
CA SER A 233 -14.35 1.96 -11.54
C SER A 233 -14.18 1.45 -12.96
N ASP A 234 -12.97 1.57 -13.49
CA ASP A 234 -12.62 1.14 -14.86
C ASP A 234 -12.57 -0.40 -15.01
N ASP A 235 -12.61 -1.14 -13.90
CA ASP A 235 -12.61 -2.61 -13.91
C ASP A 235 -14.02 -3.21 -13.97
N ARG A 236 -15.09 -2.40 -14.01
CA ARG A 236 -16.49 -2.84 -13.95
C ARG A 236 -16.81 -3.93 -14.96
N GLU A 237 -16.54 -3.72 -16.25
CA GLU A 237 -16.81 -4.68 -17.31
C GLU A 237 -16.13 -6.03 -17.09
N ARG A 238 -14.88 -5.99 -16.61
CA ARG A 238 -14.10 -7.21 -16.27
C ARG A 238 -14.70 -7.95 -15.08
N LEU A 239 -15.21 -7.21 -14.10
CA LEU A 239 -15.89 -7.79 -12.92
C LEU A 239 -17.26 -8.36 -13.29
N GLU A 240 -18.01 -7.74 -14.22
CA GLU A 240 -19.27 -8.27 -14.75
C GLU A 240 -19.05 -9.58 -15.49
N GLY A 241 -18.02 -9.66 -16.32
CA GLY A 241 -17.61 -10.92 -16.94
C GLY A 241 -17.21 -11.99 -15.92
N PHE A 242 -16.51 -11.62 -14.86
CA PHE A 242 -16.16 -12.53 -13.78
C PHE A 242 -17.38 -12.99 -12.97
N LEU A 243 -18.30 -12.08 -12.65
CA LEU A 243 -19.56 -12.42 -11.97
C LEU A 243 -20.38 -13.42 -12.78
N SER A 244 -20.49 -13.23 -14.10
CA SER A 244 -21.19 -14.16 -14.98
C SER A 244 -20.58 -15.57 -14.96
N LEU A 245 -19.24 -15.68 -14.95
CA LEU A 245 -18.54 -16.95 -14.83
C LEU A 245 -18.82 -17.63 -13.48
N LEU A 246 -18.87 -16.89 -12.39
CA LEU A 246 -19.19 -17.40 -11.05
C LEU A 246 -20.62 -17.91 -10.98
N GLN A 247 -21.59 -17.16 -11.50
CA GLN A 247 -23.00 -17.54 -11.53
C GLN A 247 -23.21 -18.82 -12.36
N ALA A 248 -22.57 -18.91 -13.51
CA ALA A 248 -22.59 -20.11 -14.36
C ALA A 248 -22.00 -21.34 -13.64
N ALA A 249 -21.01 -21.13 -12.75
CA ALA A 249 -20.42 -22.18 -11.91
C ALA A 249 -21.18 -22.45 -10.60
N GLY A 250 -22.34 -21.82 -10.38
CA GLY A 250 -23.20 -22.05 -9.21
C GLY A 250 -22.88 -21.17 -7.99
N VAL A 251 -21.94 -20.23 -8.08
CA VAL A 251 -21.64 -19.27 -7.00
C VAL A 251 -22.61 -18.10 -7.09
N GLN A 252 -23.71 -18.15 -6.33
CA GLN A 252 -24.82 -17.18 -6.42
C GLN A 252 -24.74 -16.04 -5.40
N ASN A 253 -23.86 -16.13 -4.41
CA ASN A 253 -23.69 -15.14 -3.33
C ASN A 253 -22.62 -14.08 -3.64
N ALA A 254 -22.16 -13.99 -4.89
CA ALA A 254 -21.22 -12.97 -5.34
C ALA A 254 -21.96 -11.73 -5.88
N GLU A 255 -21.45 -10.55 -5.60
CA GLU A 255 -21.95 -9.28 -6.16
C GLU A 255 -20.78 -8.28 -6.34
N ILE A 256 -20.95 -7.36 -7.28
CA ILE A 256 -19.94 -6.32 -7.56
C ILE A 256 -20.16 -5.14 -6.61
N VAL A 257 -19.11 -4.79 -5.88
CA VAL A 257 -19.10 -3.62 -5.00
C VAL A 257 -17.89 -2.75 -5.36
N LEU A 258 -18.15 -1.56 -5.90
CA LEU A 258 -17.13 -0.57 -6.25
C LEU A 258 -17.29 0.61 -5.29
N PRO A 259 -16.50 0.69 -4.22
CA PRO A 259 -16.55 1.81 -3.29
C PRO A 259 -16.27 3.14 -4.00
N PRO A 260 -16.96 4.23 -3.62
CA PRO A 260 -16.86 5.52 -4.30
C PRO A 260 -15.48 6.16 -4.17
N ASP A 261 -14.76 5.84 -3.09
CA ASP A 261 -13.42 6.36 -2.79
C ASP A 261 -12.59 5.37 -1.96
N LEU A 262 -11.35 5.74 -1.69
CA LEU A 262 -10.41 4.89 -0.95
C LEU A 262 -10.76 4.77 0.55
N GLU A 263 -11.48 5.73 1.13
CA GLU A 263 -11.92 5.68 2.52
C GLU A 263 -13.04 4.64 2.68
N ALA A 264 -14.03 4.67 1.82
CA ALA A 264 -15.08 3.65 1.75
C ALA A 264 -14.47 2.25 1.48
N TYR A 265 -13.41 2.19 0.65
CA TYR A 265 -12.68 0.94 0.40
C TYR A 265 -11.97 0.42 1.65
N VAL A 266 -11.35 1.29 2.45
CA VAL A 266 -10.74 0.92 3.75
C VAL A 266 -11.80 0.35 4.69
N ASN A 267 -12.96 1.01 4.81
CA ASN A 267 -14.04 0.57 5.69
C ASN A 267 -14.61 -0.80 5.23
N LEU A 268 -14.81 -0.98 3.92
CA LEU A 268 -15.24 -2.25 3.35
C LEU A 268 -14.23 -3.37 3.66
N MET A 269 -12.93 -3.12 3.42
CA MET A 269 -11.87 -4.07 3.73
C MET A 269 -11.79 -4.42 5.21
N ALA A 270 -11.95 -3.43 6.08
CA ALA A 270 -11.83 -3.62 7.52
C ALA A 270 -12.86 -4.59 8.11
N GLY A 271 -14.02 -4.72 7.48
CA GLY A 271 -15.08 -5.63 7.91
C GLY A 271 -15.05 -7.00 7.25
N ALA A 272 -14.13 -7.25 6.33
CA ALA A 272 -14.05 -8.52 5.62
C ALA A 272 -13.63 -9.67 6.55
N ASP A 273 -14.34 -10.79 6.48
CA ASP A 273 -13.97 -12.03 7.16
C ASP A 273 -12.83 -12.76 6.42
N LEU A 274 -12.75 -12.59 5.11
CA LEU A 274 -11.67 -13.10 4.25
C LEU A 274 -11.46 -12.17 3.07
N VAL A 275 -10.20 -11.90 2.76
CA VAL A 275 -9.80 -11.19 1.55
C VAL A 275 -9.00 -12.12 0.66
N LEU A 276 -9.47 -12.28 -0.58
CA LEU A 276 -8.81 -13.04 -1.65
C LEU A 276 -8.33 -12.04 -2.71
N THR A 277 -7.04 -12.00 -2.96
CA THR A 277 -6.49 -11.01 -3.89
C THR A 277 -5.20 -11.47 -4.54
N ILE A 278 -4.72 -10.70 -5.48
CA ILE A 278 -3.37 -10.80 -6.03
C ILE A 278 -2.49 -9.67 -5.45
N ASP A 279 -1.23 -9.65 -5.84
CA ASP A 279 -0.26 -8.60 -5.45
C ASP A 279 -0.65 -7.23 -6.05
N THR A 280 -1.59 -6.56 -5.40
CA THR A 280 -2.12 -5.23 -5.71
C THR A 280 -2.29 -4.39 -4.45
N ALA A 281 -2.80 -3.17 -4.59
CA ALA A 281 -3.13 -2.32 -3.46
C ALA A 281 -4.07 -3.03 -2.44
N ALA A 282 -5.01 -3.87 -2.92
CA ALA A 282 -5.93 -4.63 -2.06
C ALA A 282 -5.19 -5.51 -1.04
N ALA A 283 -4.09 -6.16 -1.45
CA ALA A 283 -3.27 -6.96 -0.54
C ALA A 283 -2.69 -6.10 0.59
N HIS A 284 -2.19 -4.92 0.25
CA HIS A 284 -1.61 -4.00 1.23
C HIS A 284 -2.67 -3.41 2.17
N PHE A 285 -3.86 -3.05 1.66
CA PHE A 285 -4.98 -2.60 2.49
C PHE A 285 -5.38 -3.67 3.50
N ALA A 286 -5.65 -4.89 3.04
CA ALA A 286 -6.10 -5.99 3.89
C ALA A 286 -5.06 -6.34 4.96
N THR A 287 -3.77 -6.38 4.60
CA THR A 287 -2.67 -6.66 5.53
C THR A 287 -2.51 -5.52 6.54
N ALA A 288 -2.57 -4.25 6.12
CA ALA A 288 -2.46 -3.10 7.02
C ALA A 288 -3.63 -2.99 8.02
N LEU A 289 -4.80 -3.53 7.65
CA LEU A 289 -5.99 -3.66 8.50
C LEU A 289 -6.01 -4.95 9.33
N ASP A 290 -4.95 -5.76 9.26
CA ASP A 290 -4.84 -7.07 9.93
C ASP A 290 -6.01 -8.02 9.63
N ARG A 291 -6.48 -8.02 8.38
CA ARG A 291 -7.57 -8.91 7.96
C ARG A 291 -7.04 -10.27 7.50
N PRO A 292 -7.83 -11.35 7.67
CA PRO A 292 -7.53 -12.65 7.09
C PRO A 292 -7.40 -12.51 5.56
N THR A 293 -6.21 -12.75 5.03
CA THR A 293 -5.91 -12.42 3.65
C THR A 293 -5.11 -13.53 2.97
N LEU A 294 -5.59 -13.99 1.83
CA LEU A 294 -4.82 -14.79 0.89
C LEU A 294 -4.41 -13.94 -0.30
N VAL A 295 -3.12 -13.76 -0.48
CA VAL A 295 -2.54 -13.08 -1.64
C VAL A 295 -1.94 -14.11 -2.58
N LEU A 296 -2.45 -14.22 -3.81
CA LEU A 296 -1.79 -14.97 -4.87
C LEU A 296 -0.68 -14.07 -5.43
N PHE A 297 0.56 -14.40 -5.11
CA PHE A 297 1.70 -13.54 -5.35
C PHE A 297 2.54 -14.02 -6.51
N SER A 298 2.59 -13.24 -7.61
CA SER A 298 3.34 -13.59 -8.82
C SER A 298 4.87 -13.60 -8.63
N ALA A 299 5.36 -13.14 -7.48
CA ALA A 299 6.78 -12.98 -7.14
C ALA A 299 7.54 -11.94 -8.01
N LEU A 300 6.86 -11.18 -8.89
CA LEU A 300 7.50 -10.20 -9.78
C LEU A 300 8.34 -9.16 -9.01
N HIS A 301 7.88 -8.73 -7.85
CA HIS A 301 8.58 -7.77 -6.99
C HIS A 301 8.82 -8.34 -5.59
N ARG A 302 9.17 -9.63 -5.54
CA ARG A 302 9.48 -10.32 -4.29
C ARG A 302 10.60 -9.60 -3.54
N GLY A 303 10.38 -9.41 -2.25
CA GLY A 303 11.29 -8.69 -1.36
C GLY A 303 11.07 -7.18 -1.33
N MET A 304 10.63 -6.54 -2.42
CA MET A 304 10.40 -5.10 -2.46
C MET A 304 9.05 -4.71 -1.86
N PHE A 305 7.95 -5.26 -2.40
CA PHE A 305 6.59 -4.93 -1.97
C PHE A 305 5.90 -6.03 -1.16
N GLY A 306 6.49 -7.20 -1.09
CA GLY A 306 5.96 -8.35 -0.37
C GLY A 306 6.82 -9.60 -0.55
N PRO A 307 6.52 -10.69 0.17
CA PRO A 307 5.48 -10.79 1.21
C PRO A 307 5.81 -9.99 2.48
N TRP A 308 4.77 -9.50 3.14
CA TRP A 308 4.84 -8.94 4.49
C TRP A 308 3.53 -9.24 5.24
N SER A 309 3.57 -9.26 6.57
CA SER A 309 2.41 -9.56 7.38
C SER A 309 2.45 -8.79 8.71
N ARG A 310 1.29 -8.61 9.31
CA ARG A 310 1.14 -8.11 10.68
C ARG A 310 0.95 -9.24 11.68
N SER A 311 0.38 -10.34 11.22
CA SER A 311 0.09 -11.52 12.01
C SER A 311 0.08 -12.77 11.13
N ASP A 312 -0.28 -13.91 11.68
CA ASP A 312 -0.49 -15.19 10.98
C ASP A 312 -1.76 -15.23 10.11
N LYS A 313 -2.54 -14.16 10.12
CA LYS A 313 -3.76 -14.04 9.30
C LYS A 313 -3.46 -13.68 7.82
N GLN A 314 -2.24 -13.36 7.47
CA GLN A 314 -1.88 -12.99 6.10
C GLN A 314 -0.99 -14.06 5.47
N VAL A 315 -1.48 -14.69 4.40
CA VAL A 315 -0.77 -15.71 3.63
C VAL A 315 -0.49 -15.19 2.22
N TRP A 316 0.78 -15.08 1.89
CA TRP A 316 1.25 -14.76 0.54
C TRP A 316 1.70 -16.04 -0.13
N LEU A 317 0.89 -16.53 -1.07
CA LEU A 317 1.11 -17.79 -1.74
C LEU A 317 1.96 -17.59 -2.99
N LEU A 318 3.23 -18.00 -2.90
CA LEU A 318 4.18 -17.92 -4.00
C LEU A 318 4.04 -19.12 -4.93
N PRO A 319 4.37 -18.96 -6.23
CA PRO A 319 4.46 -20.10 -7.14
C PRO A 319 5.52 -21.10 -6.69
N GLU A 320 5.19 -22.38 -6.76
CA GLU A 320 6.13 -23.48 -6.57
C GLU A 320 6.78 -23.89 -7.89
N LEU A 321 7.96 -24.49 -7.79
CA LEU A 321 8.63 -25.10 -8.93
C LEU A 321 7.82 -26.31 -9.39
N GLY A 322 7.48 -26.35 -10.68
CA GLY A 322 6.98 -27.57 -11.30
C GLY A 322 8.08 -28.62 -11.46
N ALA A 323 7.70 -29.88 -11.60
CA ALA A 323 8.65 -30.97 -11.86
C ALA A 323 9.46 -30.67 -13.15
N GLY A 324 10.78 -30.60 -13.02
CA GLY A 324 11.69 -30.30 -14.14
C GLY A 324 11.80 -28.81 -14.52
N GLU A 325 11.15 -27.92 -13.81
CA GLU A 325 11.27 -26.47 -14.04
C GLU A 325 12.44 -25.88 -13.23
N SER A 326 13.25 -25.02 -13.87
CA SER A 326 14.33 -24.27 -13.20
C SER A 326 13.85 -23.00 -12.51
N LYS A 327 12.64 -22.52 -12.86
CA LYS A 327 11.99 -21.33 -12.29
C LYS A 327 10.50 -21.58 -12.11
N PRO A 328 9.90 -21.08 -11.00
CA PRO A 328 8.46 -21.20 -10.80
C PRO A 328 7.69 -20.49 -11.92
N SER A 329 6.69 -21.14 -12.48
CA SER A 329 5.84 -20.55 -13.52
C SER A 329 4.56 -19.97 -12.93
N TRP A 330 4.32 -18.69 -13.19
CA TRP A 330 3.07 -18.03 -12.87
C TRP A 330 2.09 -18.16 -14.06
N PRO A 331 0.80 -18.47 -13.83
CA PRO A 331 0.14 -18.78 -12.55
C PRO A 331 0.17 -20.28 -12.17
N ARG A 332 0.73 -21.15 -13.00
CA ARG A 332 0.69 -22.62 -12.82
C ARG A 332 1.24 -23.09 -11.47
N GLY A 333 2.27 -22.42 -10.96
CA GLY A 333 2.86 -22.74 -9.64
C GLY A 333 1.95 -22.41 -8.44
N VAL A 334 0.74 -21.85 -8.68
CA VAL A 334 -0.29 -21.63 -7.68
C VAL A 334 -1.60 -22.23 -8.17
N PRO A 335 -1.77 -23.55 -8.15
CA PRO A 335 -3.00 -24.18 -8.64
C PRO A 335 -4.19 -23.89 -7.71
N PRO A 336 -5.43 -23.82 -8.23
CA PRO A 336 -6.64 -23.49 -7.45
C PRO A 336 -6.83 -24.33 -6.18
N PRO A 337 -6.62 -25.66 -6.15
CA PRO A 337 -6.78 -26.44 -4.93
C PRO A 337 -5.82 -26.01 -3.81
N ARG A 338 -4.58 -25.65 -4.14
CA ARG A 338 -3.60 -25.13 -3.18
C ARG A 338 -4.04 -23.78 -2.60
N ALA A 339 -4.55 -22.88 -3.43
CA ALA A 339 -5.08 -21.58 -3.00
C ALA A 339 -6.30 -21.75 -2.10
N ALA A 340 -7.26 -22.61 -2.48
CA ALA A 340 -8.44 -22.91 -1.69
C ALA A 340 -8.08 -23.56 -0.34
N ALA A 341 -7.10 -24.46 -0.30
CA ALA A 341 -6.62 -25.08 0.94
C ALA A 341 -6.01 -24.02 1.88
N ALA A 342 -5.22 -23.09 1.36
CA ALA A 342 -4.67 -21.99 2.15
C ALA A 342 -5.75 -21.07 2.71
N ALA A 343 -6.77 -20.71 1.91
CA ALA A 343 -7.91 -19.92 2.37
C ALA A 343 -8.72 -20.64 3.45
N ARG A 344 -8.99 -21.95 3.29
CA ARG A 344 -9.67 -22.75 4.33
C ARG A 344 -8.89 -22.78 5.65
N LYS A 345 -7.57 -22.83 5.60
CA LYS A 345 -6.73 -22.76 6.80
C LYS A 345 -6.90 -21.42 7.52
N LEU A 346 -6.89 -20.31 6.78
CA LEU A 346 -7.11 -18.97 7.33
C LEU A 346 -8.47 -18.84 8.02
N LEU A 347 -9.53 -19.39 7.42
CA LEU A 347 -10.88 -19.35 7.98
C LEU A 347 -10.99 -20.15 9.30
N LYS A 348 -10.23 -21.24 9.46
CA LYS A 348 -10.22 -22.07 10.69
C LYS A 348 -9.51 -21.39 11.85
N THR A 349 -8.53 -20.53 11.60
CA THR A 349 -7.77 -19.84 12.65
C THR A 349 -8.51 -18.63 13.23
N GLN A 350 -9.63 -18.25 12.64
CA GLN A 350 -10.45 -17.16 13.17
C GLN A 350 -11.24 -17.61 14.39
N PRO A 351 -11.28 -16.83 15.49
CA PRO A 351 -12.25 -17.06 16.53
C PRO A 351 -13.64 -16.96 15.90
N GLN A 352 -14.43 -18.03 16.02
CA GLN A 352 -15.82 -18.01 15.57
C GLN A 352 -16.51 -16.84 16.28
N HIS A 353 -16.93 -15.83 15.53
CA HIS A 353 -17.78 -14.75 16.03
C HIS A 353 -19.18 -15.30 16.32
N GLY A 354 -19.27 -16.12 17.39
CA GLY A 354 -20.49 -16.57 18.02
C GLY A 354 -20.62 -15.85 19.36
N ALA A 355 -21.60 -14.95 19.46
CA ALA A 355 -22.12 -14.36 20.68
C ALA A 355 -21.06 -13.70 21.61
N SER A 356 -20.64 -12.49 21.30
CA SER A 356 -20.05 -11.61 22.31
C SER A 356 -21.12 -11.30 23.36
N LYS A 357 -21.04 -11.98 24.53
CA LYS A 357 -21.79 -11.56 25.73
C LYS A 357 -21.46 -10.08 26.00
N PRO A 358 -22.45 -9.21 26.19
CA PRO A 358 -22.19 -7.80 26.46
C PRO A 358 -21.28 -7.68 27.69
N ARG A 359 -20.14 -7.06 27.51
CA ARG A 359 -19.19 -6.77 28.58
C ARG A 359 -19.88 -5.85 29.59
N LYS A 360 -20.29 -6.37 30.76
CA LYS A 360 -20.83 -5.57 31.85
C LYS A 360 -19.78 -4.51 32.23
N LEU A 361 -20.10 -3.27 31.95
CA LEU A 361 -19.36 -2.10 32.46
C LEU A 361 -19.42 -2.14 33.99
N THR A 362 -18.34 -2.55 34.63
CA THR A 362 -18.16 -2.38 36.07
C THR A 362 -18.02 -0.90 36.37
N LYS A 363 -19.05 -0.32 36.98
CA LYS A 363 -19.02 1.05 37.52
C LYS A 363 -17.89 1.13 38.55
N ARG A 364 -16.83 1.89 38.25
CA ARG A 364 -15.84 2.29 39.24
C ARG A 364 -16.54 3.15 40.29
N LYS A 365 -16.49 2.72 41.54
CA LYS A 365 -16.89 3.52 42.70
C LYS A 365 -15.96 4.75 42.80
N PRO A 366 -16.50 5.94 43.10
CA PRO A 366 -15.63 7.11 43.36
C PRO A 366 -14.88 6.89 44.67
N SER A 367 -13.55 7.10 44.66
CA SER A 367 -12.75 7.15 45.87
C SER A 367 -13.07 8.42 46.65
N LYS A 368 -13.54 8.27 47.85
CA LYS A 368 -13.62 9.37 48.82
C LYS A 368 -12.20 9.81 49.20
N LYS A 369 -11.88 11.04 48.97
CA LYS A 369 -10.97 11.86 49.79
C LYS A 369 -11.64 13.23 49.98
#